data_d0cab9e6b58dcfff90795e514f5aa03c
#
_entry.id   d0cab9e6b58dcfff90795e514f5aa03c
#
_cell.length_a   1.000
_cell.length_b   1.000
_cell.length_c   1.000
_cell.angle_alpha   90.00
_cell.angle_beta   90.00
_cell.angle_gamma   90.00
#
_symmetry.space_group_name_H-M   'P 1'
#
loop_
_entity.id
_entity.type
_entity.pdbx_description
1 polymer ?
#
loop_
_entity_poly.entity_id
_entity_poly.type
_entity_poly.pdbx_seq_one_letter_code
_entity_poly.pdbx_strand_id
1 'polypeptide(L)'
;MLLTDQEYENVFNPSERYVEISRLKAQLVKLLGSLNSEILDAEANENYEVAADLNAIKKELRSLIMRLNNLREDDVTDEKFQIEDQKRKLAQQIDNLTRDKHIIKVKMDYFSTKRWTKNTVEAEHATEHDKSQFDDIINREKSFLATNSRLKIQEVIDQLQDLRGRVAWRSPEYVISLFYYYADKRDQFKDKKKGAEIIAQGEAAIKANNIDKLRTCVNALYSLLPDRAKQNIENGGTGIG
;
A
#
# COMPACT_ATOMS: atom_id res chain seq x y z
N MET A 1 10.40 -1.96 8.21
CA MET A 1 9.26 -2.19 9.12
C MET A 1 9.87 -2.41 10.49
N LEU A 2 9.93 -1.34 11.30
CA LEU A 2 10.45 -1.39 12.66
C LEU A 2 9.46 -2.21 13.51
N LEU A 3 9.98 -3.15 14.27
CA LEU A 3 9.22 -3.92 15.26
C LEU A 3 8.66 -2.95 16.30
N THR A 4 7.38 -3.07 16.66
CA THR A 4 6.76 -2.30 17.73
C THR A 4 7.24 -2.82 19.09
N ASP A 5 7.24 -1.97 20.14
CA ASP A 5 7.66 -2.32 21.50
C ASP A 5 6.89 -3.53 22.09
N GLN A 6 5.66 -3.78 21.63
CA GLN A 6 4.87 -4.96 21.99
C GLN A 6 5.48 -6.30 21.49
N GLU A 7 6.28 -6.28 20.46
CA GLU A 7 6.99 -7.48 19.96
C GLU A 7 8.22 -7.82 20.80
N TYR A 8 8.71 -6.91 21.64
CA TYR A 8 9.81 -7.13 22.58
C TYR A 8 9.37 -7.83 23.90
N GLU A 9 8.14 -7.61 24.37
CA GLU A 9 7.66 -8.16 25.64
C GLU A 9 7.27 -9.64 25.56
N ASN A 10 7.00 -10.19 24.37
CA ASN A 10 6.55 -11.57 24.17
C ASN A 10 7.68 -12.62 24.15
N VAL A 11 8.92 -12.24 24.46
CA VAL A 11 10.11 -13.11 24.28
C VAL A 11 10.25 -14.20 25.37
N PHE A 12 9.46 -14.18 26.45
CA PHE A 12 9.68 -15.02 27.61
C PHE A 12 8.60 -16.08 27.95
N ASN A 13 7.63 -16.36 27.07
CA ASN A 13 6.61 -17.35 27.33
C ASN A 13 6.93 -18.71 26.65
N PRO A 14 7.16 -19.83 27.42
CA PRO A 14 7.51 -21.11 26.83
C PRO A 14 6.46 -21.71 25.90
N SER A 15 5.18 -21.34 26.05
CA SER A 15 4.10 -21.78 25.16
C SER A 15 4.14 -21.13 23.77
N GLU A 16 4.88 -20.02 23.60
CA GLU A 16 5.02 -19.29 22.35
C GLU A 16 6.21 -19.76 21.48
N ARG A 17 7.06 -20.66 21.97
CA ARG A 17 8.19 -21.21 21.18
C ARG A 17 7.75 -21.83 19.87
N TYR A 18 6.59 -22.45 19.83
CA TYR A 18 5.99 -23.04 18.63
C TYR A 18 5.62 -21.98 17.59
N VAL A 19 4.94 -20.94 18.03
CA VAL A 19 4.53 -19.79 17.21
C VAL A 19 5.75 -19.01 16.73
N GLU A 20 6.82 -18.94 17.52
CA GLU A 20 8.04 -18.21 17.19
C GLU A 20 8.80 -18.80 15.99
N ILE A 21 9.06 -20.11 15.91
CA ILE A 21 9.77 -20.72 14.76
C ILE A 21 8.94 -20.58 13.50
N SER A 22 7.66 -20.86 13.55
CA SER A 22 6.74 -20.70 12.42
C SER A 22 6.65 -19.25 11.97
N ARG A 23 6.57 -18.30 12.90
CA ARG A 23 6.57 -16.87 12.64
C ARG A 23 7.89 -16.40 12.00
N LEU A 24 9.03 -16.82 12.56
CA LEU A 24 10.35 -16.48 12.03
C LEU A 24 10.53 -17.05 10.61
N LYS A 25 10.06 -18.27 10.36
CA LYS A 25 10.04 -18.88 9.03
C LYS A 25 9.19 -18.07 8.04
N ALA A 26 7.99 -17.68 8.42
CA ALA A 26 7.12 -16.85 7.59
C ALA A 26 7.77 -15.49 7.27
N GLN A 27 8.42 -14.87 8.25
CA GLN A 27 9.14 -13.60 8.06
C GLN A 27 10.34 -13.75 7.12
N LEU A 28 11.14 -14.82 7.24
CA LEU A 28 12.25 -15.09 6.34
C LEU A 28 11.79 -15.35 4.90
N VAL A 29 10.70 -16.10 4.71
CA VAL A 29 10.12 -16.34 3.39
C VAL A 29 9.60 -15.04 2.77
N LYS A 30 8.93 -14.19 3.56
CA LYS A 30 8.46 -12.87 3.12
C LYS A 30 9.63 -11.96 2.72
N LEU A 31 10.68 -11.93 3.54
CA LEU A 31 11.89 -11.16 3.24
C LEU A 31 12.57 -11.64 1.96
N LEU A 32 12.64 -12.96 1.73
CA LEU A 32 13.17 -13.54 0.50
C LEU A 32 12.33 -13.15 -0.73
N GLY A 33 11.00 -13.10 -0.59
CA GLY A 33 10.08 -12.64 -1.64
C GLY A 33 10.35 -11.17 -2.01
N SER A 34 10.42 -10.28 -1.00
CA SER A 34 10.75 -8.86 -1.21
C SER A 34 12.13 -8.69 -1.85
N LEU A 35 13.13 -9.43 -1.37
CA LEU A 35 14.49 -9.38 -1.92
C LEU A 35 14.55 -9.79 -3.38
N ASN A 36 13.78 -10.81 -3.79
CA ASN A 36 13.69 -11.19 -5.21
C ASN A 36 13.13 -10.06 -6.08
N SER A 37 12.11 -9.33 -5.60
CA SER A 37 11.57 -8.16 -6.31
C SER A 37 12.62 -7.06 -6.45
N GLU A 38 13.41 -6.78 -5.39
CA GLU A 38 14.46 -5.76 -5.44
C GLU A 38 15.59 -6.14 -6.41
N ILE A 39 15.96 -7.42 -6.49
CA ILE A 39 16.96 -7.91 -7.45
C ILE A 39 16.47 -7.69 -8.89
N LEU A 40 15.23 -8.12 -9.20
CA LEU A 40 14.65 -7.94 -10.53
C LEU A 40 14.57 -6.45 -10.92
N ASP A 41 14.21 -5.60 -9.97
CA ASP A 41 14.17 -4.15 -10.18
C ASP A 41 15.56 -3.56 -10.41
N ALA A 42 16.59 -4.02 -9.68
CA ALA A 42 17.96 -3.57 -9.88
C ALA A 42 18.49 -3.99 -11.25
N GLU A 43 18.23 -5.24 -11.66
CA GLU A 43 18.59 -5.75 -12.97
C GLU A 43 17.87 -5.01 -14.12
N ALA A 44 16.56 -4.74 -13.97
CA ALA A 44 15.77 -4.00 -14.94
C ALA A 44 16.24 -2.54 -15.12
N ASN A 45 16.83 -1.94 -14.08
CA ASN A 45 17.41 -0.60 -14.10
C ASN A 45 18.93 -0.59 -14.39
N GLU A 46 19.49 -1.71 -14.85
CA GLU A 46 20.93 -1.87 -15.18
C GLU A 46 21.88 -1.58 -14.01
N ASN A 47 21.39 -1.67 -12.76
CA ASN A 47 22.19 -1.47 -11.56
C ASN A 47 22.79 -2.83 -11.10
N TYR A 48 23.70 -3.36 -11.87
CA TYR A 48 24.27 -4.69 -11.68
C TYR A 48 25.11 -4.82 -10.38
N GLU A 49 25.70 -3.75 -9.88
CA GLU A 49 26.44 -3.74 -8.62
C GLU A 49 25.49 -4.01 -7.45
N VAL A 50 24.41 -3.25 -7.34
CA VAL A 50 23.37 -3.47 -6.32
C VAL A 50 22.72 -4.84 -6.48
N ALA A 51 22.44 -5.29 -7.71
CA ALA A 51 21.91 -6.62 -7.96
C ALA A 51 22.85 -7.74 -7.47
N ALA A 52 24.17 -7.57 -7.63
CA ALA A 52 25.17 -8.54 -7.15
C ALA A 52 25.18 -8.60 -5.61
N ASP A 53 25.16 -7.45 -4.93
CA ASP A 53 25.10 -7.35 -3.47
C ASP A 53 23.82 -7.97 -2.90
N LEU A 54 22.66 -7.66 -3.51
CA LEU A 54 21.38 -8.26 -3.13
C LEU A 54 21.37 -9.78 -3.36
N ASN A 55 22.02 -10.28 -4.44
CA ASN A 55 22.16 -11.71 -4.68
C ASN A 55 23.08 -12.40 -3.65
N ALA A 56 24.11 -11.72 -3.12
CA ALA A 56 24.91 -12.21 -1.99
C ALA A 56 24.05 -12.39 -0.74
N ILE A 57 23.28 -11.35 -0.37
CA ILE A 57 22.32 -11.39 0.75
C ILE A 57 21.28 -12.52 0.57
N LYS A 58 20.81 -12.76 -0.66
CA LYS A 58 19.89 -13.86 -0.96
C LYS A 58 20.47 -15.24 -0.64
N LYS A 59 21.75 -15.45 -0.90
CA LYS A 59 22.43 -16.72 -0.55
C LYS A 59 22.47 -16.90 0.98
N GLU A 60 22.81 -15.86 1.72
CA GLU A 60 22.81 -15.90 3.18
C GLU A 60 21.42 -16.15 3.75
N LEU A 61 20.39 -15.45 3.23
CA LEU A 61 19.01 -15.60 3.67
C LEU A 61 18.50 -17.05 3.43
N ARG A 62 18.85 -17.66 2.30
CA ARG A 62 18.54 -19.08 2.04
C ARG A 62 19.23 -20.02 3.02
N SER A 63 20.48 -19.71 3.39
CA SER A 63 21.20 -20.48 4.42
C SER A 63 20.50 -20.41 5.78
N LEU A 64 20.01 -19.20 6.17
CA LEU A 64 19.21 -19.06 7.39
C LEU A 64 17.92 -19.86 7.36
N ILE A 65 17.22 -19.87 6.23
CA ILE A 65 16.00 -20.68 6.06
C ILE A 65 16.32 -22.18 6.21
N MET A 66 17.42 -22.66 5.62
CA MET A 66 17.83 -24.06 5.77
C MET A 66 18.19 -24.38 7.22
N ARG A 67 18.93 -23.51 7.91
CA ARG A 67 19.27 -23.69 9.32
C ARG A 67 18.00 -23.76 10.18
N LEU A 68 17.04 -22.82 9.97
CA LEU A 68 15.77 -22.81 10.71
C LEU A 68 14.92 -24.04 10.43
N ASN A 69 14.93 -24.60 9.21
CA ASN A 69 14.20 -25.81 8.87
C ASN A 69 14.75 -27.06 9.56
N ASN A 70 16.02 -27.05 9.98
CA ASN A 70 16.67 -28.13 10.69
C ASN A 70 16.46 -28.05 12.21
N LEU A 71 15.95 -26.91 12.72
CA LEU A 71 15.63 -26.78 14.14
C LEU A 71 14.34 -27.57 14.47
N ARG A 72 14.38 -28.25 15.60
CA ARG A 72 13.20 -28.88 16.15
C ARG A 72 12.41 -27.86 16.95
N GLU A 73 11.11 -28.08 17.09
CA GLU A 73 10.22 -27.16 17.80
C GLU A 73 10.53 -27.02 19.29
N ASP A 74 11.14 -28.07 19.86
CA ASP A 74 11.61 -28.14 21.25
C ASP A 74 13.08 -27.74 21.42
N ASP A 75 13.70 -27.16 20.39
CA ASP A 75 15.10 -26.75 20.43
C ASP A 75 15.33 -25.69 21.50
N VAL A 76 16.21 -26.01 22.45
CA VAL A 76 16.59 -25.15 23.58
C VAL A 76 17.89 -24.39 23.31
N THR A 77 18.48 -24.53 22.11
CA THR A 77 19.71 -23.83 21.75
C THR A 77 19.49 -22.37 21.43
N ASP A 78 20.56 -21.58 21.50
CA ASP A 78 20.53 -20.15 21.11
C ASP A 78 20.45 -19.93 19.58
N GLU A 79 20.40 -21.01 18.80
CA GLU A 79 20.43 -20.98 17.34
C GLU A 79 19.28 -20.13 16.76
N LYS A 80 18.10 -20.24 17.32
CA LYS A 80 16.94 -19.43 16.93
C LYS A 80 17.20 -17.92 17.08
N PHE A 81 17.77 -17.50 18.20
CA PHE A 81 18.08 -16.09 18.45
C PHE A 81 19.18 -15.59 17.50
N GLN A 82 20.16 -16.43 17.18
CA GLN A 82 21.20 -16.12 16.20
C GLN A 82 20.60 -15.94 14.80
N ILE A 83 19.67 -16.79 14.40
CA ILE A 83 18.97 -16.66 13.10
C ILE A 83 18.16 -15.37 13.06
N GLU A 84 17.46 -15.02 14.15
CA GLU A 84 16.67 -13.78 14.22
C GLU A 84 17.57 -12.54 14.13
N ASP A 85 18.71 -12.51 14.83
CA ASP A 85 19.65 -11.41 14.76
C ASP A 85 20.26 -11.28 13.36
N GLN A 86 20.66 -12.40 12.75
CA GLN A 86 21.16 -12.40 11.38
C GLN A 86 20.11 -11.93 10.38
N LYS A 87 18.84 -12.34 10.52
CA LYS A 87 17.73 -11.83 9.71
C LYS A 87 17.61 -10.30 9.80
N ARG A 88 17.70 -9.74 11.03
CA ARG A 88 17.65 -8.28 11.22
C ARG A 88 18.81 -7.57 10.51
N LYS A 89 20.03 -8.10 10.61
CA LYS A 89 21.21 -7.54 9.93
C LYS A 89 21.04 -7.57 8.40
N LEU A 90 20.57 -8.70 7.84
CA LEU A 90 20.32 -8.81 6.41
C LEU A 90 19.18 -7.87 5.94
N ALA A 91 18.11 -7.73 6.71
CA ALA A 91 17.05 -6.79 6.41
C ALA A 91 17.56 -5.33 6.40
N GLN A 92 18.43 -4.97 7.33
CA GLN A 92 19.07 -3.65 7.37
C GLN A 92 20.01 -3.41 6.18
N GLN A 93 20.76 -4.43 5.75
CA GLN A 93 21.61 -4.34 4.57
C GLN A 93 20.79 -4.12 3.30
N ILE A 94 19.67 -4.85 3.13
CA ILE A 94 18.74 -4.66 2.02
C ILE A 94 18.20 -3.23 2.03
N ASP A 95 17.72 -2.74 3.19
CA ASP A 95 17.20 -1.38 3.32
C ASP A 95 18.26 -0.33 2.95
N ASN A 96 19.51 -0.51 3.38
CA ASN A 96 20.59 0.40 3.04
C ASN A 96 20.89 0.44 1.54
N LEU A 97 20.90 -0.71 0.86
CA LEU A 97 21.16 -0.81 -0.58
C LEU A 97 20.00 -0.25 -1.44
N THR A 98 18.78 -0.28 -0.92
CA THR A 98 17.58 0.12 -1.68
C THR A 98 16.99 1.47 -1.24
N ARG A 99 17.52 2.07 -0.16
CA ARG A 99 16.98 3.29 0.47
C ARG A 99 16.83 4.45 -0.50
N ASP A 100 17.89 4.79 -1.21
CA ASP A 100 17.89 5.96 -2.10
C ASP A 100 16.88 5.81 -3.24
N LYS A 101 16.76 4.60 -3.79
CA LYS A 101 15.75 4.25 -4.79
C LYS A 101 14.33 4.44 -4.25
N HIS A 102 14.04 3.96 -3.04
CA HIS A 102 12.73 4.10 -2.43
C HIS A 102 12.39 5.56 -2.10
N ILE A 103 13.38 6.35 -1.69
CA ILE A 103 13.19 7.79 -1.49
C ILE A 103 12.91 8.51 -2.80
N ILE A 104 13.65 8.21 -3.86
CA ILE A 104 13.42 8.79 -5.19
C ILE A 104 12.00 8.44 -5.66
N LYS A 105 11.61 7.17 -5.57
CA LYS A 105 10.28 6.71 -5.99
C LYS A 105 9.16 7.45 -5.24
N VAL A 106 9.21 7.48 -3.91
CA VAL A 106 8.16 8.15 -3.13
C VAL A 106 8.10 9.66 -3.40
N LYS A 107 9.24 10.31 -3.69
CA LYS A 107 9.26 11.71 -4.12
C LYS A 107 8.59 11.89 -5.50
N MET A 108 8.83 10.99 -6.44
CA MET A 108 8.16 11.02 -7.75
C MET A 108 6.65 10.82 -7.60
N ASP A 109 6.22 9.87 -6.77
CA ASP A 109 4.82 9.62 -6.45
C ASP A 109 4.16 10.87 -5.81
N TYR A 110 4.90 11.54 -4.91
CA TYR A 110 4.46 12.81 -4.32
C TYR A 110 4.24 13.90 -5.38
N PHE A 111 5.22 14.14 -6.28
CA PHE A 111 5.08 15.16 -7.30
C PHE A 111 3.93 14.88 -8.27
N SER A 112 3.73 13.62 -8.63
CA SER A 112 2.59 13.20 -9.45
C SER A 112 1.26 13.45 -8.73
N THR A 113 1.15 13.03 -7.47
CA THR A 113 -0.06 13.23 -6.65
C THR A 113 -0.34 14.71 -6.42
N LYS A 114 0.68 15.51 -6.11
CA LYS A 114 0.58 16.97 -5.98
C LYS A 114 -0.01 17.60 -7.23
N ARG A 115 0.51 17.25 -8.41
CA ARG A 115 0.03 17.78 -9.69
C ARG A 115 -1.45 17.44 -9.92
N TRP A 116 -1.85 16.21 -9.67
CA TRP A 116 -3.24 15.79 -9.84
C TRP A 116 -4.17 16.45 -8.82
N THR A 117 -3.74 16.53 -7.55
CA THR A 117 -4.52 17.22 -6.52
C THR A 117 -4.69 18.69 -6.84
N LYS A 118 -3.63 19.37 -7.33
CA LYS A 118 -3.70 20.76 -7.77
C LYS A 118 -4.80 20.95 -8.81
N ASN A 119 -4.81 20.16 -9.87
CA ASN A 119 -5.84 20.25 -10.91
C ASN A 119 -7.26 20.04 -10.34
N THR A 120 -7.39 19.16 -9.35
CA THR A 120 -8.68 18.87 -8.72
C THR A 120 -9.16 20.02 -7.83
N VAL A 121 -8.28 20.66 -7.05
CA VAL A 121 -8.67 21.80 -6.19
C VAL A 121 -8.84 23.11 -6.97
N GLU A 122 -8.36 23.18 -8.20
CA GLU A 122 -8.64 24.29 -9.13
C GLU A 122 -9.98 24.11 -9.88
N ALA A 123 -10.62 22.93 -9.81
CA ALA A 123 -11.91 22.67 -10.42
C ALA A 123 -13.07 23.37 -9.67
N GLU A 124 -14.20 23.56 -10.35
CA GLU A 124 -15.36 24.31 -9.80
C GLU A 124 -15.99 23.67 -8.55
N HIS A 125 -15.81 22.36 -8.37
CA HIS A 125 -16.36 21.63 -7.21
C HIS A 125 -15.50 21.72 -5.94
N ALA A 126 -14.33 22.38 -6.02
CA ALA A 126 -13.49 22.63 -4.87
C ALA A 126 -13.97 23.85 -4.09
N THR A 127 -13.95 23.75 -2.75
CA THR A 127 -14.23 24.87 -1.86
C THR A 127 -12.97 25.66 -1.54
N GLU A 128 -13.12 26.90 -1.03
CA GLU A 128 -11.97 27.69 -0.55
C GLU A 128 -11.24 26.96 0.60
N HIS A 129 -11.94 26.15 1.40
CA HIS A 129 -11.31 25.33 2.43
C HIS A 129 -10.39 24.26 1.81
N ASP A 130 -10.79 23.62 0.71
CA ASP A 130 -9.95 22.61 0.04
C ASP A 130 -8.69 23.25 -0.54
N LYS A 131 -8.80 24.43 -1.13
CA LYS A 131 -7.67 25.22 -1.64
C LYS A 131 -6.70 25.59 -0.52
N SER A 132 -7.23 26.12 0.58
CA SER A 132 -6.43 26.45 1.77
C SER A 132 -5.70 25.22 2.33
N GLN A 133 -6.38 24.07 2.42
CA GLN A 133 -5.77 22.84 2.88
C GLN A 133 -4.65 22.34 1.95
N PHE A 134 -4.83 22.47 0.64
CA PHE A 134 -3.78 22.18 -0.33
C PHE A 134 -2.58 23.09 -0.13
N ASP A 135 -2.80 24.39 -0.01
CA ASP A 135 -1.74 25.41 0.17
C ASP A 135 -0.97 25.16 1.48
N ASP A 136 -1.65 24.76 2.57
CA ASP A 136 -1.02 24.43 3.84
C ASP A 136 -0.07 23.22 3.72
N ILE A 137 -0.44 22.22 2.91
CA ILE A 137 0.42 21.08 2.61
C ILE A 137 1.64 21.54 1.81
N ILE A 138 1.43 22.34 0.76
CA ILE A 138 2.50 22.80 -0.13
C ILE A 138 3.48 23.73 0.58
N ASN A 139 3.00 24.58 1.48
CA ASN A 139 3.86 25.47 2.27
C ASN A 139 4.88 24.70 3.14
N ARG A 140 4.58 23.45 3.51
CA ARG A 140 5.48 22.56 4.26
C ARG A 140 6.35 21.67 3.36
N GLU A 141 6.24 21.77 2.04
CA GLU A 141 6.91 20.88 1.06
C GLU A 141 8.42 20.77 1.30
N LYS A 142 9.11 21.90 1.40
CA LYS A 142 10.57 21.91 1.62
C LYS A 142 10.97 21.16 2.90
N SER A 143 10.16 21.32 3.95
CA SER A 143 10.44 20.72 5.26
C SER A 143 10.37 19.21 5.22
N PHE A 144 9.27 18.61 4.75
CA PHE A 144 9.13 17.16 4.75
C PHE A 144 10.00 16.47 3.68
N LEU A 145 10.23 17.09 2.50
CA LEU A 145 11.13 16.53 1.49
C LEU A 145 12.59 16.51 1.95
N ALA A 146 13.01 17.48 2.76
CA ALA A 146 14.37 17.53 3.32
C ALA A 146 14.64 16.40 4.34
N THR A 147 13.59 15.83 4.95
CA THR A 147 13.77 14.74 5.92
C THR A 147 14.25 13.44 5.29
N ASN A 148 14.08 13.25 3.97
CA ASN A 148 14.29 11.99 3.27
C ASN A 148 13.61 10.79 3.96
N SER A 149 12.50 11.05 4.67
CA SER A 149 11.71 10.03 5.35
C SER A 149 10.59 9.55 4.43
N ARG A 150 10.68 8.30 3.98
CA ARG A 150 9.63 7.66 3.17
C ARG A 150 8.27 7.74 3.85
N LEU A 151 8.20 7.48 5.16
CA LEU A 151 6.94 7.51 5.90
C LEU A 151 6.32 8.90 5.90
N LYS A 152 7.10 9.95 6.21
CA LYS A 152 6.58 11.33 6.22
C LYS A 152 6.11 11.78 4.84
N ILE A 153 6.80 11.38 3.77
CA ILE A 153 6.38 11.73 2.40
C ILE A 153 5.12 10.95 2.05
N GLN A 154 5.01 9.68 2.44
CA GLN A 154 3.81 8.87 2.21
C GLN A 154 2.59 9.44 2.94
N GLU A 155 2.72 9.85 4.19
CA GLU A 155 1.64 10.53 4.94
C GLU A 155 1.11 11.77 4.21
N VAL A 156 2.00 12.52 3.56
CA VAL A 156 1.58 13.68 2.77
C VAL A 156 0.89 13.27 1.47
N ILE A 157 1.36 12.22 0.81
CA ILE A 157 0.69 11.63 -0.36
C ILE A 157 -0.73 11.22 0.01
N ASP A 158 -0.90 10.53 1.12
CA ASP A 158 -2.21 10.07 1.61
C ASP A 158 -3.14 11.27 1.88
N GLN A 159 -2.64 12.34 2.52
CA GLN A 159 -3.40 13.58 2.74
C GLN A 159 -3.85 14.23 1.42
N LEU A 160 -2.98 14.28 0.41
CA LEU A 160 -3.31 14.82 -0.91
C LEU A 160 -4.33 13.95 -1.65
N GLN A 161 -4.23 12.62 -1.53
CA GLN A 161 -5.19 11.68 -2.12
C GLN A 161 -6.57 11.81 -1.46
N ASP A 162 -6.62 11.93 -0.12
CA ASP A 162 -7.87 12.15 0.61
C ASP A 162 -8.55 13.46 0.21
N LEU A 163 -7.76 14.54 0.10
CA LEU A 163 -8.26 15.82 -0.37
C LEU A 163 -8.84 15.71 -1.79
N ARG A 164 -8.10 15.12 -2.70
CA ARG A 164 -8.55 14.87 -4.07
C ARG A 164 -9.83 14.05 -4.11
N GLY A 165 -9.90 12.97 -3.34
CA GLY A 165 -11.08 12.10 -3.25
C GLY A 165 -12.32 12.86 -2.78
N ARG A 166 -12.19 13.71 -1.75
CA ARG A 166 -13.30 14.53 -1.25
C ARG A 166 -13.81 15.54 -2.29
N VAL A 167 -12.91 16.20 -2.99
CA VAL A 167 -13.29 17.16 -4.05
C VAL A 167 -13.93 16.43 -5.23
N ALA A 168 -13.30 15.36 -5.72
CA ALA A 168 -13.83 14.55 -6.83
C ALA A 168 -15.23 14.00 -6.52
N TRP A 169 -15.48 13.56 -5.27
CA TRP A 169 -16.78 13.05 -4.85
C TRP A 169 -17.93 14.08 -4.96
N ARG A 170 -17.62 15.38 -5.04
CA ARG A 170 -18.62 16.43 -5.25
C ARG A 170 -18.98 16.60 -6.73
N SER A 171 -18.08 16.21 -7.65
CA SER A 171 -18.33 16.29 -9.10
C SER A 171 -19.39 15.25 -9.51
N PRO A 172 -20.48 15.67 -10.14
CA PRO A 172 -21.47 14.76 -10.71
C PRO A 172 -20.86 13.80 -11.74
N GLU A 173 -19.97 14.31 -12.58
CA GLU A 173 -19.31 13.57 -13.66
C GLU A 173 -18.45 12.44 -13.08
N TYR A 174 -17.71 12.73 -12.01
CA TYR A 174 -16.92 11.71 -11.32
C TYR A 174 -17.80 10.62 -10.71
N VAL A 175 -18.90 10.99 -10.05
CA VAL A 175 -19.83 10.03 -9.43
C VAL A 175 -20.49 9.16 -10.51
N ILE A 176 -20.88 9.73 -11.66
CA ILE A 176 -21.42 9.00 -12.81
C ILE A 176 -20.38 8.03 -13.37
N SER A 177 -19.15 8.48 -13.58
CA SER A 177 -18.04 7.64 -14.07
C SER A 177 -17.76 6.48 -13.13
N LEU A 178 -17.74 6.73 -11.83
CA LEU A 178 -17.50 5.72 -10.79
C LEU A 178 -18.66 4.71 -10.72
N PHE A 179 -19.90 5.18 -10.90
CA PHE A 179 -21.06 4.30 -11.00
C PHE A 179 -20.92 3.30 -12.14
N TYR A 180 -20.61 3.76 -13.35
CA TYR A 180 -20.42 2.87 -14.50
C TYR A 180 -19.22 1.95 -14.32
N TYR A 181 -18.14 2.43 -13.74
CA TYR A 181 -16.97 1.61 -13.41
C TYR A 181 -17.31 0.42 -12.49
N TYR A 182 -18.16 0.64 -11.47
CA TYR A 182 -18.62 -0.46 -10.61
C TYR A 182 -19.71 -1.32 -11.29
N ALA A 183 -20.60 -0.73 -12.06
CA ALA A 183 -21.63 -1.46 -12.81
C ALA A 183 -21.02 -2.45 -13.82
N ASP A 184 -19.89 -2.09 -14.43
CA ASP A 184 -19.15 -2.99 -15.35
C ASP A 184 -18.58 -4.23 -14.63
N LYS A 185 -18.37 -4.15 -13.32
CA LYS A 185 -17.91 -5.28 -12.49
C LYS A 185 -19.05 -6.17 -11.97
N ARG A 186 -20.25 -6.08 -12.52
CA ARG A 186 -21.46 -6.82 -12.09
C ARG A 186 -21.25 -8.33 -11.92
N ASP A 187 -20.40 -8.94 -12.75
CA ASP A 187 -20.14 -10.39 -12.68
C ASP A 187 -19.34 -10.79 -11.43
N GLN A 188 -18.69 -9.85 -10.78
CA GLN A 188 -17.89 -10.05 -9.56
C GLN A 188 -18.70 -9.81 -8.28
N PHE A 189 -19.93 -9.32 -8.34
CA PHE A 189 -20.72 -9.02 -7.15
C PHE A 189 -21.02 -10.26 -6.32
N LYS A 190 -20.90 -10.15 -5.00
CA LYS A 190 -21.30 -11.18 -4.02
C LYS A 190 -22.81 -11.53 -4.15
N ASP A 191 -23.63 -10.55 -4.50
CA ASP A 191 -25.07 -10.70 -4.79
C ASP A 191 -25.39 -10.02 -6.13
N LYS A 192 -25.47 -10.84 -7.17
CA LYS A 192 -25.71 -10.36 -8.55
C LYS A 192 -27.13 -9.80 -8.73
N LYS A 193 -28.13 -10.36 -8.04
CA LYS A 193 -29.51 -9.89 -8.13
C LYS A 193 -29.66 -8.50 -7.53
N LYS A 194 -29.15 -8.33 -6.31
CA LYS A 194 -29.12 -7.03 -5.64
C LYS A 194 -28.29 -6.02 -6.42
N GLY A 195 -27.15 -6.43 -7.01
CA GLY A 195 -26.34 -5.60 -7.89
C GLY A 195 -27.12 -5.07 -9.09
N ALA A 196 -27.87 -5.93 -9.78
CA ALA A 196 -28.71 -5.53 -10.92
C ALA A 196 -29.82 -4.53 -10.51
N GLU A 197 -30.45 -4.73 -9.36
CA GLU A 197 -31.46 -3.81 -8.81
C GLU A 197 -30.85 -2.42 -8.51
N ILE A 198 -29.64 -2.36 -7.91
CA ILE A 198 -28.94 -1.12 -7.61
C ILE A 198 -28.48 -0.42 -8.90
N ILE A 199 -28.03 -1.16 -9.90
CA ILE A 199 -27.66 -0.59 -11.21
C ILE A 199 -28.88 0.08 -11.84
N ALA A 200 -30.05 -0.59 -11.88
CA ALA A 200 -31.27 0.00 -12.42
C ALA A 200 -31.69 1.28 -11.66
N GLN A 201 -31.54 1.29 -10.32
CA GLN A 201 -31.79 2.48 -9.50
C GLN A 201 -30.82 3.62 -9.81
N GLY A 202 -29.54 3.31 -10.01
CA GLY A 202 -28.51 4.29 -10.35
C GLY A 202 -28.75 4.91 -11.74
N GLU A 203 -29.09 4.11 -12.74
CA GLU A 203 -29.46 4.60 -14.06
C GLU A 203 -30.70 5.51 -14.02
N ALA A 204 -31.70 5.16 -13.22
CA ALA A 204 -32.86 6.01 -12.99
C ALA A 204 -32.49 7.33 -12.28
N ALA A 205 -31.53 7.28 -11.33
CA ALA A 205 -31.03 8.46 -10.65
C ALA A 205 -30.26 9.40 -11.61
N ILE A 206 -29.46 8.84 -12.53
CA ILE A 206 -28.78 9.62 -13.58
C ILE A 206 -29.79 10.33 -14.49
N LYS A 207 -30.82 9.60 -14.98
CA LYS A 207 -31.89 10.18 -15.82
C LYS A 207 -32.67 11.28 -15.10
N ALA A 208 -32.82 11.17 -13.78
CA ALA A 208 -33.51 12.15 -12.94
C ALA A 208 -32.58 13.29 -12.45
N ASN A 209 -31.31 13.29 -12.84
CA ASN A 209 -30.25 14.19 -12.32
C ASN A 209 -30.17 14.22 -10.78
N ASN A 210 -30.44 13.07 -10.14
CA ASN A 210 -30.39 12.93 -8.69
C ASN A 210 -29.05 12.35 -8.24
N ILE A 211 -28.06 13.23 -8.07
CA ILE A 211 -26.69 12.85 -7.75
C ILE A 211 -26.57 12.23 -6.35
N ASP A 212 -27.35 12.65 -5.36
CA ASP A 212 -27.31 12.09 -4.01
C ASP A 212 -27.79 10.64 -3.97
N LYS A 213 -28.86 10.34 -4.72
CA LYS A 213 -29.29 8.96 -4.90
C LYS A 213 -28.26 8.14 -5.65
N LEU A 214 -27.59 8.72 -6.65
CA LEU A 214 -26.52 8.05 -7.38
C LEU A 214 -25.35 7.74 -6.47
N ARG A 215 -24.91 8.66 -5.58
CA ARG A 215 -23.87 8.41 -4.57
C ARG A 215 -24.22 7.23 -3.68
N THR A 216 -25.50 7.13 -3.27
CA THR A 216 -25.98 5.99 -2.48
C THR A 216 -25.84 4.67 -3.28
N CYS A 217 -26.20 4.67 -4.57
CA CYS A 217 -26.03 3.50 -5.43
C CYS A 217 -24.54 3.12 -5.61
N VAL A 218 -23.66 4.09 -5.81
CA VAL A 218 -22.20 3.87 -5.93
C VAL A 218 -21.65 3.18 -4.69
N ASN A 219 -21.96 3.69 -3.50
CA ASN A 219 -21.53 3.09 -2.22
C ASN A 219 -22.09 1.66 -2.04
N ALA A 220 -23.34 1.44 -2.44
CA ALA A 220 -23.97 0.12 -2.38
C ALA A 220 -23.30 -0.88 -3.34
N LEU A 221 -23.00 -0.48 -4.58
CA LEU A 221 -22.27 -1.32 -5.54
C LEU A 221 -20.85 -1.66 -5.04
N TYR A 222 -20.13 -0.67 -4.50
CA TYR A 222 -18.82 -0.91 -3.91
C TYR A 222 -18.89 -1.94 -2.78
N SER A 223 -19.92 -1.88 -1.93
CA SER A 223 -20.09 -2.83 -0.83
C SER A 223 -20.30 -4.28 -1.30
N LEU A 224 -20.88 -4.48 -2.48
CA LEU A 224 -21.12 -5.80 -3.09
C LEU A 224 -19.86 -6.41 -3.72
N LEU A 225 -18.80 -5.64 -3.94
CA LEU A 225 -17.54 -6.18 -4.46
C LEU A 225 -16.86 -7.08 -3.44
N PRO A 226 -16.21 -8.17 -3.87
CA PRO A 226 -15.38 -8.99 -3.01
C PRO A 226 -14.14 -8.22 -2.54
N ASP A 227 -13.60 -8.58 -1.38
CA ASP A 227 -12.51 -7.84 -0.74
C ASP A 227 -11.25 -7.76 -1.63
N ARG A 228 -10.96 -8.83 -2.39
CA ARG A 228 -9.87 -8.83 -3.39
C ARG A 228 -10.08 -7.77 -4.49
N ALA A 229 -11.31 -7.57 -4.95
CA ALA A 229 -11.62 -6.56 -5.96
C ALA A 229 -11.52 -5.15 -5.40
N LYS A 230 -11.92 -4.94 -4.12
CA LYS A 230 -11.75 -3.68 -3.40
C LYS A 230 -10.27 -3.32 -3.25
N GLN A 231 -9.44 -4.26 -2.79
CA GLN A 231 -7.99 -4.07 -2.67
C GLN A 231 -7.33 -3.69 -4.00
N ASN A 232 -7.77 -4.31 -5.12
CA ASN A 232 -7.25 -3.96 -6.44
C ASN A 232 -7.64 -2.52 -6.85
N ILE A 233 -8.83 -2.06 -6.48
CA ILE A 233 -9.29 -0.69 -6.73
C ILE A 233 -8.51 0.30 -5.87
N GLU A 234 -8.32 0.01 -4.58
CA GLU A 234 -7.56 0.83 -3.65
C GLU A 234 -6.08 0.93 -4.04
N ASN A 235 -5.46 -0.18 -4.45
CA ASN A 235 -4.05 -0.23 -4.84
C ASN A 235 -3.79 0.32 -6.27
N GLY A 236 -4.75 0.20 -7.18
CA GLY A 236 -4.62 0.60 -8.58
C GLY A 236 -4.93 2.08 -8.85
N GLY A 237 -5.42 2.81 -7.83
CA GLY A 237 -6.10 4.07 -8.08
C GLY A 237 -7.28 3.86 -9.05
N THR A 238 -8.36 4.58 -8.90
CA THR A 238 -9.52 4.44 -9.81
C THR A 238 -9.19 4.95 -11.21
N GLY A 239 -8.11 4.62 -11.86
CA GLY A 239 -7.69 4.90 -13.24
C GLY A 239 -8.55 5.82 -14.13
N ILE A 240 -9.45 6.58 -13.53
CA ILE A 240 -10.29 7.59 -14.12
C ILE A 240 -9.53 8.89 -13.94
N GLY A 241 -8.59 9.11 -14.86
CA GLY A 241 -7.88 10.36 -15.04
C GLY A 241 -8.57 11.18 -16.14
#